data_544c42814ff706c7815eb7a8972eab4e
#
_entry.id   544c42814ff706c7815eb7a8972eab4e
#
_cell.length_a   1.000
_cell.length_b   1.000
_cell.length_c   1.000
_cell.angle_alpha   90.00
_cell.angle_beta   90.00
_cell.angle_gamma   90.00
#
_symmetry.space_group_name_H-M   'P 1'
#
loop_
_entity.id
_entity.type
_entity.pdbx_description
1 polymer ?
#
loop_
_entity_poly.entity_id
_entity_poly.type
_entity_poly.pdbx_seq_one_letter_code
_entity_poly.pdbx_strand_id
1 'polypeptide(L)'
;MKKYFHYAWIICIGCAFICALTSPIINATATQYLISVTEEFNVSRSAFTLSSTLVALVGVFVSPLWGKIYSVKKRFSLIFTLTALGFGIAYMSYSLAQNILQFYISAVILGFFWAGACFMPVSMLITAWFDKMRGLAMSITLAGIGFGGSILAPIINYFITNYGWRTCYRYVGIIIIVISCPVIFFILKPTPELKGLQPFGSGWTKPEKQKKTAEISDEGKVNISFQ
;
A
#
# COMPACT_ATOMS: atom_id res chain seq x y z
N MET A 1 33.77 9.57 8.40
CA MET A 1 32.36 9.82 8.10
C MET A 1 31.52 8.73 8.78
N LYS A 2 30.83 9.05 9.89
CA LYS A 2 29.91 8.10 10.53
C LYS A 2 28.71 7.91 9.58
N LYS A 3 28.56 6.73 8.98
CA LYS A 3 27.37 6.32 8.23
C LYS A 3 26.21 6.17 9.22
N TYR A 4 25.58 7.26 9.60
CA TYR A 4 24.29 7.14 10.28
C TYR A 4 23.30 6.51 9.30
N PHE A 5 22.70 5.40 9.72
CA PHE A 5 21.60 4.76 8.99
C PHE A 5 20.46 5.77 8.85
N HIS A 6 20.21 6.27 7.64
CA HIS A 6 19.27 7.35 7.44
C HIS A 6 17.84 6.84 7.70
N TYR A 7 17.05 7.59 8.47
CA TYR A 7 15.68 7.19 8.85
C TYR A 7 14.79 6.85 7.64
N ALA A 8 15.09 7.35 6.46
CA ALA A 8 14.45 7.00 5.20
C ALA A 8 14.40 5.47 4.95
N TRP A 9 15.48 4.74 5.30
CA TRP A 9 15.51 3.29 5.15
C TRP A 9 14.59 2.56 6.13
N ILE A 10 14.38 3.12 7.33
CA ILE A 10 13.39 2.60 8.29
C ILE A 10 11.98 2.78 7.71
N ILE A 11 11.70 3.92 7.08
CA ILE A 11 10.44 4.15 6.38
C ILE A 11 10.27 3.15 5.23
N CYS A 12 11.32 2.92 4.43
CA CYS A 12 11.29 1.94 3.34
C CYS A 12 10.95 0.53 3.83
N ILE A 13 11.62 0.07 4.88
CA ILE A 13 11.36 -1.25 5.50
C ILE A 13 9.95 -1.31 6.08
N GLY A 14 9.50 -0.25 6.77
CA GLY A 14 8.13 -0.16 7.28
C GLY A 14 7.08 -0.22 6.16
N CYS A 15 7.31 0.48 5.05
CA CYS A 15 6.47 0.41 3.86
C CYS A 15 6.48 -0.99 3.23
N ALA A 16 7.64 -1.63 3.11
CA ALA A 16 7.77 -3.00 2.62
C ALA A 16 6.98 -3.99 3.48
N PHE A 17 7.03 -3.80 4.79
CA PHE A 17 6.29 -4.63 5.75
C PHE A 17 4.78 -4.46 5.63
N ILE A 18 4.28 -3.22 5.49
CA ILE A 18 2.86 -2.97 5.25
C ILE A 18 2.41 -3.57 3.91
N CYS A 19 3.19 -3.40 2.85
CA CYS A 19 2.92 -4.02 1.56
C CYS A 19 2.90 -5.57 1.65
N ALA A 20 3.82 -6.15 2.42
CA ALA A 20 3.89 -7.59 2.65
C ALA A 20 2.68 -8.15 3.40
N LEU A 21 2.06 -7.34 4.28
CA LEU A 21 0.86 -7.76 5.00
C LEU A 21 -0.43 -7.54 4.19
N THR A 22 -0.55 -6.42 3.46
CA THR A 22 -1.84 -6.02 2.89
C THR A 22 -2.08 -6.56 1.47
N SER A 23 -1.08 -6.49 0.60
CA SER A 23 -1.26 -6.82 -0.82
C SER A 23 -1.40 -8.33 -1.10
N PRO A 24 -0.58 -9.23 -0.50
CA PRO A 24 -0.69 -10.66 -0.76
C PRO A 24 -2.03 -11.28 -0.32
N ILE A 25 -2.62 -10.72 0.72
CA ILE A 25 -3.90 -11.20 1.26
C ILE A 25 -5.02 -11.11 0.22
N ILE A 26 -4.97 -10.11 -0.66
CA ILE A 26 -5.95 -9.96 -1.74
C ILE A 26 -5.56 -10.77 -2.99
N ASN A 27 -4.28 -10.71 -3.37
CA ASN A 27 -3.84 -11.23 -4.67
C ASN A 27 -3.33 -12.68 -4.59
N ALA A 28 -2.46 -13.00 -3.61
CA ALA A 28 -1.80 -14.30 -3.56
C ALA A 28 -2.60 -15.35 -2.79
N THR A 29 -3.39 -14.94 -1.80
CA THR A 29 -4.10 -15.89 -0.93
C THR A 29 -5.59 -16.03 -1.24
N ALA A 30 -6.16 -15.16 -2.10
CA ALA A 30 -7.57 -15.24 -2.49
C ALA A 30 -7.95 -16.62 -3.05
N THR A 31 -7.06 -17.24 -3.83
CA THR A 31 -7.28 -18.56 -4.41
C THR A 31 -7.39 -19.69 -3.36
N GLN A 32 -6.84 -19.50 -2.18
CA GLN A 32 -6.88 -20.48 -1.09
C GLN A 32 -8.29 -20.63 -0.51
N TYR A 33 -9.07 -19.54 -0.54
CA TYR A 33 -10.45 -19.54 -0.08
C TYR A 33 -11.44 -20.06 -1.12
N LEU A 34 -11.01 -20.18 -2.40
CA LEU A 34 -11.87 -20.49 -3.55
C LEU A 34 -12.71 -21.75 -3.30
N ILE A 35 -12.05 -22.86 -2.96
CA ILE A 35 -12.72 -24.16 -2.82
C ILE A 35 -13.72 -24.11 -1.66
N SER A 36 -13.27 -23.71 -0.47
CA SER A 36 -14.10 -23.70 0.74
C SER A 36 -15.31 -22.78 0.63
N VAL A 37 -15.18 -21.63 -0.02
CA VAL A 37 -16.29 -20.67 -0.19
C VAL A 37 -17.25 -21.11 -1.29
N THR A 38 -16.74 -21.65 -2.41
CA THR A 38 -17.61 -22.10 -3.52
C THR A 38 -18.41 -23.34 -3.15
N GLU A 39 -17.86 -24.25 -2.37
CA GLU A 39 -18.57 -25.41 -1.86
C GLU A 39 -19.65 -25.02 -0.86
N GLU A 40 -19.36 -24.14 0.08
CA GLU A 40 -20.32 -23.73 1.10
C GLU A 40 -21.51 -22.93 0.52
N PHE A 41 -21.23 -22.01 -0.41
CA PHE A 41 -22.30 -21.22 -1.05
C PHE A 41 -22.94 -21.90 -2.26
N ASN A 42 -22.43 -23.07 -2.67
CA ASN A 42 -22.86 -23.80 -3.86
C ASN A 42 -22.87 -22.90 -5.13
N VAL A 43 -21.78 -22.16 -5.32
CA VAL A 43 -21.59 -21.23 -6.44
C VAL A 43 -20.44 -21.63 -7.34
N SER A 44 -20.42 -21.14 -8.57
CA SER A 44 -19.34 -21.41 -9.51
C SER A 44 -18.04 -20.70 -9.09
N ARG A 45 -16.90 -21.25 -9.52
CA ARG A 45 -15.58 -20.61 -9.30
C ARG A 45 -15.49 -19.21 -9.92
N SER A 46 -16.19 -19.00 -11.04
CA SER A 46 -16.28 -17.68 -11.67
C SER A 46 -17.01 -16.65 -10.81
N ALA A 47 -18.09 -17.08 -10.10
CA ALA A 47 -18.79 -16.21 -9.16
C ALA A 47 -17.88 -15.78 -7.99
N PHE A 48 -17.07 -16.67 -7.46
CA PHE A 48 -16.09 -16.29 -6.44
C PHE A 48 -15.03 -15.32 -7.00
N THR A 49 -14.47 -15.59 -8.18
CA THR A 49 -13.45 -14.74 -8.81
C THR A 49 -13.97 -13.34 -9.11
N LEU A 50 -15.28 -13.18 -9.36
CA LEU A 50 -15.91 -11.88 -9.53
C LEU A 50 -15.71 -10.98 -8.31
N SER A 51 -15.63 -11.51 -7.09
CA SER A 51 -15.35 -10.72 -5.89
C SER A 51 -13.97 -10.07 -5.96
N SER A 52 -12.94 -10.78 -6.41
CA SER A 52 -11.59 -10.22 -6.60
C SER A 52 -11.57 -9.15 -7.69
N THR A 53 -12.34 -9.34 -8.75
CA THR A 53 -12.50 -8.32 -9.80
C THR A 53 -13.17 -7.07 -9.25
N LEU A 54 -14.19 -7.20 -8.40
CA LEU A 54 -14.85 -6.07 -7.75
C LEU A 54 -13.88 -5.29 -6.84
N VAL A 55 -13.05 -5.98 -6.05
CA VAL A 55 -12.00 -5.33 -5.24
C VAL A 55 -11.08 -4.50 -6.11
N ALA A 56 -10.56 -5.06 -7.20
CA ALA A 56 -9.64 -4.38 -8.10
C ALA A 56 -10.30 -3.19 -8.80
N LEU A 57 -11.51 -3.37 -9.31
CA LEU A 57 -12.25 -2.35 -10.04
C LEU A 57 -12.58 -1.15 -9.14
N VAL A 58 -13.12 -1.40 -7.95
CA VAL A 58 -13.38 -0.35 -6.95
C VAL A 58 -12.08 0.35 -6.57
N GLY A 59 -10.99 -0.40 -6.37
CA GLY A 59 -9.67 0.15 -6.05
C GLY A 59 -9.19 1.15 -7.09
N VAL A 60 -9.35 0.85 -8.38
CA VAL A 60 -8.97 1.76 -9.48
C VAL A 60 -9.78 3.04 -9.45
N PHE A 61 -11.11 2.96 -9.36
CA PHE A 61 -11.99 4.14 -9.37
C PHE A 61 -11.81 5.02 -8.13
N VAL A 62 -11.53 4.43 -6.98
CA VAL A 62 -11.39 5.16 -5.71
C VAL A 62 -9.97 5.70 -5.50
N SER A 63 -8.98 5.19 -6.21
CA SER A 63 -7.57 5.62 -6.08
C SER A 63 -7.36 7.13 -6.21
N PRO A 64 -7.96 7.87 -7.18
CA PRO A 64 -7.80 9.32 -7.27
C PRO A 64 -8.38 10.06 -6.05
N LEU A 65 -9.46 9.54 -5.45
CA LEU A 65 -10.06 10.11 -4.24
C LEU A 65 -9.08 10.02 -3.06
N TRP A 66 -8.46 8.87 -2.85
CA TRP A 66 -7.44 8.70 -1.82
C TRP A 66 -6.23 9.60 -2.06
N GLY A 67 -5.82 9.82 -3.32
CA GLY A 67 -4.76 10.76 -3.66
C GLY A 67 -5.05 12.18 -3.16
N LYS A 68 -6.28 12.66 -3.34
CA LYS A 68 -6.73 13.96 -2.83
C LYS A 68 -6.75 14.00 -1.29
N ILE A 69 -7.27 12.95 -0.65
CA ILE A 69 -7.35 12.86 0.82
C ILE A 69 -5.94 12.89 1.43
N TYR A 70 -5.00 12.14 0.87
CA TYR A 70 -3.62 12.10 1.34
C TYR A 70 -2.80 13.36 1.06
N SER A 71 -3.24 14.24 0.16
CA SER A 71 -2.56 15.52 -0.09
C SER A 71 -2.49 16.42 1.15
N VAL A 72 -3.37 16.22 2.14
CA VAL A 72 -3.37 16.92 3.42
C VAL A 72 -2.26 16.38 4.35
N LYS A 73 -1.02 16.83 4.14
CA LYS A 73 0.20 16.34 4.83
C LYS A 73 0.08 16.28 6.36
N LYS A 74 -0.61 17.23 6.98
CA LYS A 74 -0.72 17.35 8.45
C LYS A 74 -1.45 16.17 9.12
N ARG A 75 -2.37 15.50 8.42
CA ARG A 75 -3.16 14.37 8.94
C ARG A 75 -2.83 13.03 8.30
N PHE A 76 -1.76 12.96 7.53
CA PHE A 76 -1.40 11.78 6.73
C PHE A 76 -1.33 10.50 7.56
N SER A 77 -0.55 10.47 8.65
CA SER A 77 -0.42 9.27 9.48
C SER A 77 -1.75 8.82 10.10
N LEU A 78 -2.60 9.76 10.50
CA LEU A 78 -3.91 9.45 11.05
C LEU A 78 -4.83 8.84 9.98
N ILE A 79 -4.87 9.46 8.79
CA ILE A 79 -5.66 8.96 7.66
C ILE A 79 -5.18 7.56 7.27
N PHE A 80 -3.87 7.35 7.18
CA PHE A 80 -3.29 6.06 6.83
C PHE A 80 -3.62 4.98 7.88
N THR A 81 -3.57 5.31 9.18
CA THR A 81 -3.97 4.39 10.24
C THR A 81 -5.46 4.04 10.14
N LEU A 82 -6.32 5.03 9.89
CA LEU A 82 -7.76 4.81 9.73
C LEU A 82 -8.08 3.95 8.48
N THR A 83 -7.37 4.14 7.38
CA THR A 83 -7.56 3.30 6.20
C THR A 83 -7.07 1.87 6.42
N ALA A 84 -5.96 1.67 7.13
CA ALA A 84 -5.48 0.34 7.48
C ALA A 84 -6.45 -0.38 8.45
N LEU A 85 -7.02 0.36 9.40
CA LEU A 85 -8.06 -0.16 10.29
C LEU A 85 -9.32 -0.53 9.51
N GLY A 86 -9.79 0.35 8.63
CA GLY A 86 -10.94 0.09 7.74
C GLY A 86 -10.70 -1.12 6.82
N PHE A 87 -9.47 -1.29 6.32
CA PHE A 87 -9.08 -2.44 5.51
C PHE A 87 -9.17 -3.75 6.31
N GLY A 88 -8.66 -3.79 7.53
CA GLY A 88 -8.76 -4.97 8.39
C GLY A 88 -10.21 -5.31 8.77
N ILE A 89 -11.05 -4.31 9.10
CA ILE A 89 -12.48 -4.51 9.37
C ILE A 89 -13.21 -5.01 8.13
N ALA A 90 -12.94 -4.42 6.96
CA ALA A 90 -13.52 -4.85 5.70
C ALA A 90 -13.12 -6.30 5.35
N TYR A 91 -11.89 -6.69 5.67
CA TYR A 91 -11.44 -8.07 5.50
C TYR A 91 -12.17 -9.03 6.45
N MET A 92 -12.40 -8.63 7.69
CA MET A 92 -13.18 -9.42 8.65
C MET A 92 -14.64 -9.57 8.23
N SER A 93 -15.22 -8.62 7.49
CA SER A 93 -16.62 -8.68 7.06
C SER A 93 -16.93 -9.87 6.15
N TYR A 94 -15.95 -10.38 5.41
CA TYR A 94 -16.09 -11.63 4.66
C TYR A 94 -16.52 -12.82 5.53
N SER A 95 -16.06 -12.86 6.78
CA SER A 95 -16.42 -13.94 7.71
C SER A 95 -17.90 -13.98 8.08
N LEU A 96 -18.60 -12.84 7.93
CA LEU A 96 -20.01 -12.68 8.27
C LEU A 96 -20.94 -12.98 7.08
N ALA A 97 -20.39 -13.15 5.88
CA ALA A 97 -21.17 -13.40 4.69
C ALA A 97 -21.88 -14.77 4.78
N GLN A 98 -23.20 -14.77 4.55
CA GLN A 98 -24.05 -15.95 4.51
C GLN A 98 -24.41 -16.35 3.09
N ASN A 99 -24.20 -15.45 2.13
CA ASN A 99 -24.44 -15.69 0.71
C ASN A 99 -23.45 -14.90 -0.15
N ILE A 100 -23.38 -15.23 -1.43
CA ILE A 100 -22.44 -14.63 -2.38
C ILE A 100 -22.66 -13.11 -2.56
N LEU A 101 -23.89 -12.62 -2.42
CA LEU A 101 -24.18 -11.20 -2.54
C LEU A 101 -23.56 -10.39 -1.40
N GLN A 102 -23.66 -10.88 -0.16
CA GLN A 102 -22.99 -10.26 1.00
C GLN A 102 -21.47 -10.31 0.85
N PHE A 103 -20.94 -11.39 0.25
CA PHE A 103 -19.54 -11.51 -0.08
C PHE A 103 -19.10 -10.42 -1.09
N TYR A 104 -19.90 -10.11 -2.09
CA TYR A 104 -19.64 -9.02 -3.04
C TYR A 104 -19.69 -7.64 -2.40
N ILE A 105 -20.63 -7.40 -1.48
CA ILE A 105 -20.68 -6.14 -0.72
C ILE A 105 -19.40 -5.97 0.09
N SER A 106 -18.94 -7.01 0.77
CA SER A 106 -17.66 -7.01 1.50
C SER A 106 -16.48 -6.75 0.57
N ALA A 107 -16.52 -7.29 -0.67
CA ALA A 107 -15.49 -7.05 -1.69
C ALA A 107 -15.40 -5.56 -2.09
N VAL A 108 -16.54 -4.91 -2.29
CA VAL A 108 -16.61 -3.48 -2.62
C VAL A 108 -16.02 -2.64 -1.49
N ILE A 109 -16.41 -2.91 -0.24
CA ILE A 109 -15.89 -2.20 0.94
C ILE A 109 -14.38 -2.42 1.08
N LEU A 110 -13.91 -3.65 0.88
CA LEU A 110 -12.50 -3.99 0.92
C LEU A 110 -11.70 -3.25 -0.15
N GLY A 111 -12.19 -3.22 -1.39
CA GLY A 111 -11.56 -2.50 -2.51
C GLY A 111 -11.41 -1.01 -2.24
N PHE A 112 -12.42 -0.40 -1.60
CA PHE A 112 -12.36 1.01 -1.18
C PHE A 112 -11.19 1.28 -0.24
N PHE A 113 -11.06 0.49 0.83
CA PHE A 113 -9.98 0.69 1.82
C PHE A 113 -8.62 0.21 1.32
N TRP A 114 -8.56 -0.83 0.48
CA TRP A 114 -7.31 -1.34 -0.07
C TRP A 114 -6.55 -0.29 -0.89
N ALA A 115 -7.26 0.46 -1.74
CA ALA A 115 -6.67 1.54 -2.52
C ALA A 115 -5.98 2.59 -1.65
N GLY A 116 -6.56 2.87 -0.48
CA GLY A 116 -5.99 3.83 0.49
C GLY A 116 -4.97 3.23 1.46
N ALA A 117 -4.94 1.92 1.65
CA ALA A 117 -4.10 1.28 2.67
C ALA A 117 -2.77 0.72 2.12
N CYS A 118 -2.58 0.62 0.80
CA CYS A 118 -1.40 0.00 0.21
C CYS A 118 -0.59 0.95 -0.68
N PHE A 119 -0.82 0.94 -1.98
CA PHE A 119 0.08 1.58 -2.94
C PHE A 119 0.17 3.11 -2.83
N MET A 120 -0.96 3.78 -2.62
CA MET A 120 -1.02 5.25 -2.64
C MET A 120 -0.18 5.88 -1.52
N PRO A 121 -0.43 5.59 -0.22
CA PRO A 121 0.34 6.20 0.86
C PRO A 121 1.82 5.76 0.83
N VAL A 122 2.10 4.53 0.43
CA VAL A 122 3.47 4.00 0.33
C VAL A 122 4.28 4.74 -0.72
N SER A 123 3.74 4.95 -1.92
CA SER A 123 4.43 5.69 -2.98
C SER A 123 4.67 7.15 -2.58
N MET A 124 3.72 7.78 -1.89
CA MET A 124 3.86 9.15 -1.38
C MET A 124 4.95 9.24 -0.31
N LEU A 125 5.03 8.27 0.61
CA LEU A 125 6.08 8.22 1.62
C LEU A 125 7.46 8.05 0.99
N ILE A 126 7.64 7.08 0.09
CA ILE A 126 8.92 6.85 -0.59
C ILE A 126 9.34 8.11 -1.37
N THR A 127 8.41 8.75 -2.05
CA THR A 127 8.70 9.98 -2.81
C THR A 127 9.09 11.14 -1.91
N ALA A 128 8.50 11.25 -0.72
CA ALA A 128 8.80 12.31 0.24
C ALA A 128 10.15 12.10 0.96
N TRP A 129 10.52 10.83 1.24
CA TRP A 129 11.72 10.52 2.01
C TRP A 129 12.98 10.27 1.17
N PHE A 130 12.84 9.98 -0.12
CA PHE A 130 13.95 9.70 -1.03
C PHE A 130 13.99 10.70 -2.17
N ASP A 131 15.09 11.43 -2.28
CA ASP A 131 15.40 12.26 -3.45
C ASP A 131 16.27 11.49 -4.44
N LYS A 132 17.29 10.80 -3.91
CA LYS A 132 18.13 9.86 -4.63
C LYS A 132 17.68 8.43 -4.34
N MET A 133 17.80 7.53 -5.33
CA MET A 133 17.49 6.09 -5.20
C MET A 133 15.99 5.78 -4.95
N ARG A 134 15.08 6.68 -5.36
CA ARG A 134 13.62 6.44 -5.26
C ARG A 134 13.19 5.10 -5.89
N GLY A 135 13.74 4.80 -7.08
CA GLY A 135 13.46 3.53 -7.77
C GLY A 135 13.87 2.31 -6.96
N LEU A 136 15.08 2.34 -6.36
CA LEU A 136 15.54 1.24 -5.50
C LEU A 136 14.67 1.09 -4.26
N ALA A 137 14.35 2.20 -3.57
CA ALA A 137 13.49 2.15 -2.39
C ALA A 137 12.09 1.60 -2.73
N MET A 138 11.54 1.99 -3.87
CA MET A 138 10.25 1.48 -4.34
C MET A 138 10.32 0.00 -4.69
N SER A 139 11.40 -0.45 -5.36
CA SER A 139 11.59 -1.87 -5.68
C SER A 139 11.70 -2.74 -4.44
N ILE A 140 12.44 -2.29 -3.41
CA ILE A 140 12.54 -3.00 -2.12
C ILE A 140 11.16 -3.08 -1.45
N THR A 141 10.41 -1.99 -1.48
CA THR A 141 9.07 -1.94 -0.91
C THR A 141 8.11 -2.91 -1.61
N LEU A 142 8.15 -2.96 -2.94
CA LEU A 142 7.31 -3.86 -3.73
C LEU A 142 7.76 -5.33 -3.63
N ALA A 143 9.06 -5.59 -3.45
CA ALA A 143 9.57 -6.94 -3.19
C ALA A 143 8.97 -7.53 -1.90
N GLY A 144 8.63 -6.69 -0.93
CA GLY A 144 7.88 -7.08 0.28
C GLY A 144 6.59 -7.84 -0.04
N ILE A 145 5.89 -7.50 -1.14
CA ILE A 145 4.65 -8.18 -1.57
C ILE A 145 4.93 -9.67 -1.86
N GLY A 146 5.98 -9.96 -2.63
CA GLY A 146 6.36 -11.34 -2.95
C GLY A 146 6.74 -12.14 -1.72
N PHE A 147 7.58 -11.58 -0.85
CA PHE A 147 7.96 -12.21 0.42
C PHE A 147 6.75 -12.44 1.32
N GLY A 148 5.89 -11.43 1.44
CA GLY A 148 4.65 -11.55 2.22
C GLY A 148 3.76 -12.68 1.70
N GLY A 149 3.56 -12.78 0.39
CA GLY A 149 2.80 -13.84 -0.24
C GLY A 149 3.35 -15.23 0.05
N SER A 150 4.67 -15.41 -0.08
CA SER A 150 5.33 -16.68 0.18
C SER A 150 5.20 -17.15 1.63
N ILE A 151 5.17 -16.23 2.59
CA ILE A 151 5.02 -16.55 4.01
C ILE A 151 3.55 -16.71 4.39
N LEU A 152 2.68 -15.83 3.94
CA LEU A 152 1.27 -15.81 4.33
C LEU A 152 0.47 -16.96 3.69
N ALA A 153 0.79 -17.37 2.46
CA ALA A 153 0.04 -18.41 1.77
C ALA A 153 0.00 -19.73 2.54
N PRO A 154 1.11 -20.33 2.99
CA PRO A 154 1.07 -21.57 3.76
C PRO A 154 0.38 -21.40 5.12
N ILE A 155 0.56 -20.25 5.77
CA ILE A 155 -0.10 -19.94 7.05
C ILE A 155 -1.62 -19.89 6.87
N ILE A 156 -2.10 -19.18 5.88
CA ILE A 156 -3.53 -19.06 5.58
C ILE A 156 -4.12 -20.41 5.20
N ASN A 157 -3.41 -21.19 4.37
CA ASN A 157 -3.87 -22.53 4.01
C ASN A 157 -4.01 -23.44 5.25
N TYR A 158 -3.03 -23.41 6.14
CA TYR A 158 -3.09 -24.15 7.42
C TYR A 158 -4.30 -23.74 8.27
N PHE A 159 -4.57 -22.43 8.37
CA PHE A 159 -5.72 -21.93 9.13
C PHE A 159 -7.06 -22.30 8.49
N ILE A 160 -7.17 -22.23 7.16
CA ILE A 160 -8.39 -22.61 6.43
C ILE A 160 -8.68 -24.09 6.67
N THR A 161 -7.67 -24.96 6.56
CA THR A 161 -7.83 -26.41 6.69
C THR A 161 -8.23 -26.83 8.10
N ASN A 162 -7.67 -26.20 9.14
CA ASN A 162 -7.91 -26.62 10.53
C ASN A 162 -9.06 -25.90 11.22
N TYR A 163 -9.33 -24.64 10.86
CA TYR A 163 -10.30 -23.79 11.57
C TYR A 163 -11.39 -23.23 10.67
N GLY A 164 -11.36 -23.55 9.38
CA GLY A 164 -12.30 -23.05 8.39
C GLY A 164 -12.02 -21.62 7.93
N TRP A 165 -12.53 -21.29 6.74
CA TRP A 165 -12.26 -20.03 6.05
C TRP A 165 -12.83 -18.78 6.79
N ARG A 166 -13.98 -18.91 7.44
CA ARG A 166 -14.59 -17.79 8.20
C ARG A 166 -13.72 -17.37 9.37
N THR A 167 -13.21 -18.34 10.12
CA THR A 167 -12.32 -18.11 11.25
C THR A 167 -11.00 -17.50 10.77
N CYS A 168 -10.48 -17.98 9.62
CA CYS A 168 -9.28 -17.44 9.00
C CYS A 168 -9.43 -15.95 8.63
N TYR A 169 -10.53 -15.54 7.99
CA TYR A 169 -10.80 -14.13 7.69
C TYR A 169 -10.81 -13.25 8.95
N ARG A 170 -11.39 -13.71 10.06
CA ARG A 170 -11.40 -12.96 11.34
C ARG A 170 -9.98 -12.79 11.89
N TYR A 171 -9.23 -13.87 12.04
CA TYR A 171 -7.89 -13.79 12.63
C TYR A 171 -6.93 -12.97 11.77
N VAL A 172 -6.94 -13.17 10.46
CA VAL A 172 -6.10 -12.40 9.55
C VAL A 172 -6.47 -10.91 9.59
N GLY A 173 -7.76 -10.57 9.62
CA GLY A 173 -8.19 -9.18 9.77
C GLY A 173 -7.73 -8.55 11.09
N ILE A 174 -7.81 -9.27 12.21
CA ILE A 174 -7.29 -8.82 13.50
C ILE A 174 -5.77 -8.61 13.45
N ILE A 175 -5.04 -9.56 12.89
CA ILE A 175 -3.58 -9.48 12.74
C ILE A 175 -3.18 -8.24 11.92
N ILE A 176 -3.89 -7.98 10.81
CA ILE A 176 -3.67 -6.78 10.01
C ILE A 176 -3.83 -5.51 10.87
N ILE A 177 -4.92 -5.39 11.62
CA ILE A 177 -5.18 -4.21 12.46
C ILE A 177 -4.10 -4.07 13.53
N VAL A 178 -3.83 -5.13 14.29
CA VAL A 178 -2.91 -5.12 15.44
C VAL A 178 -1.47 -4.80 15.00
N ILE A 179 -1.07 -5.25 13.82
CA ILE A 179 0.30 -5.04 13.34
C ILE A 179 0.41 -3.75 12.53
N SER A 180 -0.51 -3.51 11.58
CA SER A 180 -0.38 -2.36 10.67
C SER A 180 -0.61 -1.02 11.36
N CYS A 181 -1.61 -0.92 12.26
CA CYS A 181 -1.91 0.35 12.90
C CYS A 181 -0.75 0.90 13.74
N PRO A 182 -0.08 0.13 14.63
CA PRO A 182 1.08 0.64 15.37
C PRO A 182 2.25 0.99 14.45
N VAL A 183 2.55 0.16 13.46
CA VAL A 183 3.65 0.41 12.52
C VAL A 183 3.42 1.74 11.77
N ILE A 184 2.22 1.97 11.27
CA ILE A 184 1.88 3.19 10.55
C ILE A 184 1.95 4.39 11.50
N PHE A 185 1.36 4.31 12.67
CA PHE A 185 1.25 5.45 13.59
C PHE A 185 2.61 5.86 14.19
N PHE A 186 3.43 4.90 14.60
CA PHE A 186 4.69 5.18 15.29
C PHE A 186 5.87 5.33 14.34
N ILE A 187 5.95 4.53 13.28
CA ILE A 187 7.13 4.45 12.41
C ILE A 187 6.96 5.34 11.18
N LEU A 188 5.82 5.29 10.48
CA LEU A 188 5.64 5.96 9.20
C LEU A 188 5.27 7.44 9.37
N LYS A 189 6.28 8.31 9.36
CA LYS A 189 6.08 9.77 9.38
C LYS A 189 5.97 10.30 7.95
N PRO A 190 5.01 11.21 7.65
CA PRO A 190 4.71 11.66 6.29
C PRO A 190 5.85 12.42 5.62
N THR A 191 6.61 13.21 6.37
CA THR A 191 7.71 14.01 5.81
C THR A 191 8.94 14.01 6.71
N PRO A 192 10.16 14.09 6.13
CA PRO A 192 11.40 14.15 6.90
C PRO A 192 11.50 15.40 7.77
N GLU A 193 10.87 16.51 7.37
CA GLU A 193 10.85 17.78 8.09
C GLU A 193 10.29 17.66 9.51
N LEU A 194 9.30 16.78 9.73
CA LEU A 194 8.72 16.50 11.06
C LEU A 194 9.73 15.89 12.05
N LYS A 195 10.85 15.39 11.54
CA LYS A 195 11.98 14.90 12.35
C LYS A 195 13.20 15.78 12.26
N GLY A 196 13.11 16.96 11.66
CA GLY A 196 14.25 17.85 11.44
C GLY A 196 15.29 17.25 10.48
N LEU A 197 14.88 16.32 9.61
CA LEU A 197 15.73 15.64 8.64
C LEU A 197 15.45 16.16 7.23
N GLN A 198 16.43 16.02 6.35
CA GLN A 198 16.26 16.26 4.92
C GLN A 198 15.99 14.92 4.20
N PRO A 199 15.35 14.94 3.01
CA PRO A 199 15.18 13.75 2.19
C PRO A 199 16.51 13.09 1.88
N PHE A 200 16.55 11.77 1.80
CA PHE A 200 17.77 11.02 1.50
C PHE A 200 18.31 11.39 0.12
N GLY A 201 19.53 11.95 0.10
CA GLY A 201 20.17 12.40 -1.13
C GLY A 201 19.83 13.84 -1.55
N SER A 202 19.12 14.61 -0.75
CA SER A 202 18.95 16.06 -0.94
C SER A 202 20.33 16.73 -0.84
N GLY A 203 20.68 17.51 -1.85
CA GLY A 203 22.03 18.11 -1.98
C GLY A 203 22.86 17.48 -3.08
N TRP A 204 22.41 16.41 -3.69
CA TRP A 204 23.03 15.83 -4.86
C TRP A 204 22.30 16.33 -6.13
N THR A 205 22.46 17.63 -6.45
CA THR A 205 22.09 18.16 -7.75
C THR A 205 22.98 17.49 -8.80
N LYS A 206 22.38 16.78 -9.76
CA LYS A 206 23.08 16.35 -10.97
C LYS A 206 23.65 17.61 -11.64
N PRO A 207 24.97 17.77 -11.79
CA PRO A 207 25.57 19.01 -12.34
C PRO A 207 25.12 19.33 -13.77
N GLU A 208 24.60 18.34 -14.49
CA GLU A 208 24.30 18.48 -15.91
C GLU A 208 22.91 19.08 -16.26
N LYS A 209 21.90 18.90 -15.39
CA LYS A 209 20.57 19.42 -15.73
C LYS A 209 20.40 20.90 -15.43
N GLN A 210 21.12 21.43 -14.43
CA GLN A 210 21.07 22.88 -14.12
C GLN A 210 21.86 23.71 -15.15
N LYS A 211 22.96 23.21 -15.71
CA LYS A 211 23.68 23.89 -16.76
C LYS A 211 22.83 24.04 -18.04
N LYS A 212 22.18 22.96 -18.50
CA LYS A 212 21.33 23.02 -19.69
C LYS A 212 20.11 23.93 -19.55
N THR A 213 19.50 23.99 -18.35
CA THR A 213 18.35 24.87 -18.14
C THR A 213 18.76 26.33 -18.01
N ALA A 214 19.95 26.63 -17.46
CA ALA A 214 20.52 27.95 -17.41
C ALA A 214 20.98 28.45 -18.78
N GLU A 215 21.63 27.59 -19.57
CA GLU A 215 22.06 27.91 -20.94
C GLU A 215 20.86 28.18 -21.88
N ILE A 216 19.79 27.36 -21.81
CA ILE A 216 18.56 27.57 -22.60
C ILE A 216 17.82 28.86 -22.16
N SER A 217 17.87 29.23 -20.90
CA SER A 217 17.25 30.49 -20.43
C SER A 217 18.04 31.74 -20.79
N ASP A 218 19.34 31.61 -20.96
CA ASP A 218 20.21 32.74 -21.38
C ASP A 218 20.19 32.91 -22.91
N GLU A 219 20.20 31.84 -23.69
CA GLU A 219 20.02 31.92 -25.15
C GLU A 219 18.65 32.46 -25.55
N GLY A 220 17.60 32.14 -24.76
CA GLY A 220 16.24 32.70 -24.97
C GLY A 220 16.13 34.19 -24.70
N LYS A 221 16.98 34.76 -23.84
CA LYS A 221 16.99 36.21 -23.54
C LYS A 221 17.78 37.03 -24.56
N VAL A 222 18.79 36.43 -25.18
CA VAL A 222 19.61 37.12 -26.20
C VAL A 222 18.84 37.29 -27.54
N ASN A 223 17.93 36.40 -27.86
CA ASN A 223 17.16 36.47 -29.10
C ASN A 223 15.94 37.44 -29.12
N ILE A 224 15.57 38.02 -27.95
CA ILE A 224 14.45 38.98 -27.86
C ILE A 224 14.94 40.45 -27.89
N SER A 225 16.26 40.67 -27.89
CA SER A 225 16.87 42.01 -27.88
C SER A 225 17.21 42.57 -29.25
N PHE A 226 16.88 41.89 -30.36
CA PHE A 226 17.10 42.36 -31.73
C PHE A 226 15.84 42.21 -32.62
N GLN A 227 14.79 42.92 -32.27
CA GLN A 227 13.74 43.34 -33.21
C GLN A 227 13.10 44.64 -32.73
#